data_ae916ecf30b92150ff4af801d61c0b2f
#
_entry.id   ae916ecf30b92150ff4af801d61c0b2f
#
_cell.length_a   1.000
_cell.length_b   1.000
_cell.length_c   1.000
_cell.angle_alpha   90.00
_cell.angle_beta   90.00
_cell.angle_gamma   90.00
#
_symmetry.space_group_name_H-M   'P 1'
#
loop_
_entity.id
_entity.type
_entity.pdbx_description
1 polymer ?
#
loop_
_entity_poly.entity_id
_entity_poly.type
_entity_poly.pdbx_seq_one_letter_code
_entity_poly.pdbx_strand_id
1 'polypeptide(L)'
;MEKGFFVYAWDLAEEGPQAALEKIQGLGANTVCLASSYHAGKFTRPRAKQKIYFPVDGTVYFEPNRQLYGSIQPKRNPVLDQYDFFRDWSKYNKDLRLKAWTVCTHNSPQGLEHPELCVRNAFGDPYIYNLCP
;
A
#
# COMPACT_ATOMS: atom_id res chain seq x y z
N MET A 1 -16.00 -17.50 -10.98
CA MET A 1 -15.43 -16.26 -11.52
C MET A 1 -14.87 -15.46 -10.36
N GLU A 2 -13.66 -14.90 -10.49
CA GLU A 2 -13.06 -14.03 -9.48
C GLU A 2 -13.63 -12.62 -9.62
N LYS A 3 -14.04 -12.03 -8.47
CA LYS A 3 -14.52 -10.65 -8.37
C LYS A 3 -13.72 -9.98 -7.25
N GLY A 4 -12.87 -9.03 -7.58
CA GLY A 4 -11.95 -8.39 -6.64
C GLY A 4 -12.18 -6.89 -6.50
N PHE A 5 -11.86 -6.37 -5.32
CA PHE A 5 -11.76 -4.94 -5.05
C PHE A 5 -10.31 -4.57 -4.76
N PHE A 6 -9.84 -3.46 -5.31
CA PHE A 6 -8.61 -2.80 -4.88
C PHE A 6 -8.90 -1.98 -3.62
N VAL A 7 -8.10 -2.21 -2.58
CA VAL A 7 -8.34 -1.65 -1.25
C VAL A 7 -7.05 -1.09 -0.67
N TYR A 8 -7.16 -0.02 0.09
CA TYR A 8 -6.05 0.57 0.80
C TYR A 8 -6.11 0.24 2.30
N ALA A 9 -4.94 0.01 2.89
CA ALA A 9 -4.81 -0.32 4.31
C ALA A 9 -5.38 0.78 5.23
N TRP A 10 -5.21 2.05 4.87
CA TRP A 10 -5.74 3.18 5.64
C TRP A 10 -7.28 3.25 5.63
N ASP A 11 -7.95 2.79 4.56
CA ASP A 11 -9.41 2.74 4.53
C ASP A 11 -9.95 1.62 5.40
N LEU A 12 -9.31 0.44 5.37
CA LEU A 12 -9.64 -0.66 6.29
C LEU A 12 -9.44 -0.26 7.76
N ALA A 13 -8.35 0.44 8.06
CA ALA A 13 -8.05 0.89 9.42
C ALA A 13 -9.09 1.88 9.94
N GLU A 14 -9.56 2.81 9.11
CA GLU A 14 -10.52 3.84 9.52
C GLU A 14 -11.96 3.34 9.60
N GLU A 15 -12.38 2.50 8.64
CA GLU A 15 -13.75 1.96 8.61
C GLU A 15 -13.98 0.80 9.59
N GLY A 16 -12.89 0.24 10.14
CA GLY A 16 -12.91 -1.01 10.89
C GLY A 16 -12.80 -2.22 9.96
N PRO A 17 -11.77 -3.06 10.13
CA PRO A 17 -11.45 -4.12 9.14
C PRO A 17 -12.61 -5.07 8.85
N GLN A 18 -13.27 -5.60 9.89
CA GLN A 18 -14.38 -6.53 9.73
C GLN A 18 -15.54 -5.90 8.97
N ALA A 19 -15.99 -4.71 9.40
CA ALA A 19 -17.12 -4.03 8.79
C ALA A 19 -16.86 -3.66 7.32
N ALA A 20 -15.65 -3.22 7.00
CA ALA A 20 -15.25 -2.90 5.63
C ALA A 20 -15.23 -4.15 4.74
N LEU A 21 -14.68 -5.26 5.24
CA LEU A 21 -14.59 -6.52 4.49
C LEU A 21 -15.95 -7.20 4.32
N GLU A 22 -16.84 -7.13 5.31
CA GLU A 22 -18.23 -7.59 5.20
C GLU A 22 -19.01 -6.83 4.12
N LYS A 23 -18.82 -5.51 4.02
CA LYS A 23 -19.43 -4.71 2.93
C LYS A 23 -18.94 -5.16 1.56
N ILE A 24 -17.62 -5.37 1.40
CA ILE A 24 -17.01 -5.83 0.14
C ILE A 24 -17.56 -7.19 -0.24
N GLN A 25 -17.66 -8.11 0.71
CA GLN A 25 -18.25 -9.44 0.51
C GLN A 25 -19.73 -9.36 0.16
N GLY A 26 -20.48 -8.49 0.83
CA GLY A 26 -21.92 -8.23 0.54
C GLY A 26 -22.18 -7.69 -0.86
N LEU A 27 -21.19 -7.06 -1.50
CA LEU A 27 -21.24 -6.66 -2.91
C LEU A 27 -20.91 -7.82 -3.89
N GLY A 28 -20.75 -9.04 -3.37
CA GLY A 28 -20.49 -10.24 -4.14
C GLY A 28 -19.03 -10.43 -4.56
N ALA A 29 -18.10 -9.73 -3.90
CA ALA A 29 -16.67 -9.97 -4.09
C ALA A 29 -16.23 -11.24 -3.35
N ASN A 30 -15.16 -11.87 -3.88
CA ASN A 30 -14.49 -13.02 -3.27
C ASN A 30 -12.97 -12.81 -3.14
N THR A 31 -12.48 -11.63 -3.53
CA THR A 31 -11.07 -11.30 -3.50
C THR A 31 -10.87 -9.82 -3.11
N VAL A 32 -9.86 -9.56 -2.31
CA VAL A 32 -9.35 -8.21 -2.01
C VAL A 32 -7.92 -8.10 -2.50
N CYS A 33 -7.66 -7.09 -3.34
CA CYS A 33 -6.33 -6.69 -3.77
C CYS A 33 -5.88 -5.54 -2.86
N LEU A 34 -5.17 -5.88 -1.79
CA LEU A 34 -4.72 -4.91 -0.79
C LEU A 34 -3.39 -4.29 -1.21
N ALA A 35 -3.30 -2.95 -1.17
CA ALA A 35 -2.04 -2.25 -1.42
C ALA A 35 -0.99 -2.67 -0.40
N SER A 36 0.08 -3.32 -0.87
CA SER A 36 1.22 -3.74 -0.05
C SER A 36 2.32 -2.67 0.02
N SER A 37 2.40 -1.81 -0.99
CA SER A 37 3.20 -0.58 -1.00
C SER A 37 2.43 0.49 -1.77
N TYR A 38 2.63 1.76 -1.41
CA TYR A 38 2.00 2.85 -2.14
C TYR A 38 2.83 4.13 -2.10
N HIS A 39 2.60 4.99 -3.10
CA HIS A 39 3.23 6.30 -3.25
C HIS A 39 2.34 7.42 -2.70
N ALA A 40 2.84 8.66 -2.73
CA ALA A 40 2.04 9.85 -2.44
C ALA A 40 0.84 9.98 -3.38
N GLY A 41 -0.20 10.61 -2.88
CA GLY A 41 -1.39 10.89 -3.66
C GLY A 41 -2.37 11.75 -2.87
N LYS A 42 -3.41 12.23 -3.54
CA LYS A 42 -4.52 12.95 -2.92
C LYS A 42 -5.79 12.15 -3.12
N PHE A 43 -6.36 11.67 -2.03
CA PHE A 43 -7.55 10.83 -2.04
C PHE A 43 -8.75 11.56 -1.44
N THR A 44 -9.88 11.50 -2.14
CA THR A 44 -11.16 11.99 -1.62
C THR A 44 -11.90 10.82 -0.94
N ARG A 45 -12.21 11.00 0.33
CA ARG A 45 -12.85 9.98 1.19
C ARG A 45 -14.15 10.56 1.76
N PRO A 46 -15.24 10.62 0.98
CA PRO A 46 -16.45 11.38 1.33
C PRO A 46 -17.15 10.89 2.60
N ARG A 47 -16.95 9.64 3.00
CA ARG A 47 -17.54 9.05 4.22
C ARG A 47 -16.60 9.10 5.43
N ALA A 48 -15.29 9.31 5.21
CA ALA A 48 -14.31 9.37 6.28
C ALA A 48 -14.43 10.68 7.09
N LYS A 49 -13.90 10.67 8.32
CA LYS A 49 -13.80 11.90 9.14
C LYS A 49 -12.94 12.94 8.44
N GLN A 50 -11.78 12.53 7.92
CA GLN A 50 -10.92 13.36 7.10
C GLN A 50 -11.27 13.16 5.62
N LYS A 51 -11.86 14.20 5.00
CA LYS A 51 -12.37 14.12 3.61
C LYS A 51 -11.27 14.06 2.55
N ILE A 52 -10.12 14.65 2.81
CA ILE A 52 -8.95 14.63 1.94
C ILE A 52 -7.83 13.93 2.70
N TYR A 53 -7.28 12.88 2.11
CA TYR A 53 -6.22 12.09 2.71
C TYR A 53 -4.99 12.07 1.81
N PHE A 54 -3.84 12.23 2.43
CA PHE A 54 -2.52 12.12 1.80
C PHE A 54 -1.78 10.96 2.48
N PRO A 55 -1.60 9.81 1.82
CA PRO A 55 -0.83 8.71 2.38
C PRO A 55 0.64 9.09 2.55
N VAL A 56 1.30 8.42 3.48
CA VAL A 56 2.76 8.54 3.65
C VAL A 56 3.43 7.92 2.43
N ASP A 57 4.23 8.74 1.72
CA ASP A 57 4.85 8.36 0.46
C ASP A 57 5.87 7.23 0.62
N GLY A 58 5.88 6.31 -0.36
CA GLY A 58 6.90 5.29 -0.51
C GLY A 58 6.97 4.30 0.65
N THR A 59 5.85 4.03 1.34
CA THR A 59 5.82 3.11 2.48
C THR A 59 5.21 1.76 2.13
N VAL A 60 5.57 0.73 2.91
CA VAL A 60 4.99 -0.61 2.85
C VAL A 60 3.98 -0.83 3.97
N TYR A 61 2.94 -1.61 3.67
CA TYR A 61 1.79 -1.91 4.55
C TYR A 61 1.82 -3.35 5.07
N PHE A 62 3.01 -3.92 5.21
CA PHE A 62 3.32 -5.20 5.85
C PHE A 62 4.59 -5.04 6.67
N GLU A 63 4.79 -5.88 7.69
CA GLU A 63 6.03 -5.86 8.46
C GLU A 63 7.18 -6.48 7.63
N PRO A 64 8.17 -5.69 7.17
CA PRO A 64 9.21 -6.21 6.29
C PRO A 64 10.25 -7.03 7.08
N ASN A 65 10.60 -8.21 6.58
CA ASN A 65 11.77 -8.91 7.08
C ASN A 65 13.04 -8.27 6.50
N ARG A 66 13.65 -7.37 7.25
CA ARG A 66 14.80 -6.56 6.84
C ARG A 66 16.01 -7.37 6.39
N GLN A 67 16.14 -8.63 6.81
CA GLN A 67 17.23 -9.53 6.40
C GLN A 67 17.14 -9.94 4.93
N LEU A 68 15.95 -9.82 4.32
CA LEU A 68 15.73 -10.15 2.90
C LEU A 68 16.04 -8.99 1.95
N TYR A 69 16.37 -7.80 2.50
CA TYR A 69 16.67 -6.59 1.74
C TYR A 69 18.16 -6.25 1.83
N GLY A 70 18.69 -5.59 0.80
CA GLY A 70 20.06 -5.10 0.77
C GLY A 70 20.22 -3.76 1.49
N SER A 71 21.03 -2.86 0.89
CA SER A 71 21.26 -1.50 1.42
C SER A 71 19.97 -0.65 1.41
N ILE A 72 19.08 -0.88 0.45
CA ILE A 72 17.80 -0.18 0.35
C ILE A 72 16.77 -0.94 1.17
N GLN A 73 16.26 -0.27 2.20
CA GLN A 73 15.30 -0.85 3.12
C GLN A 73 13.90 -0.25 2.90
N PRO A 74 12.82 -1.06 2.89
CA PRO A 74 11.47 -0.54 2.79
C PRO A 74 11.12 0.31 4.01
N LYS A 75 10.45 1.43 3.78
CA LYS A 75 9.95 2.31 4.84
C LYS A 75 8.60 1.78 5.32
N ARG A 76 8.52 1.43 6.59
CA ARG A 76 7.32 0.91 7.24
C ARG A 76 6.28 2.00 7.44
N ASN A 77 5.02 1.73 7.07
CA ASN A 77 3.92 2.67 7.31
C ASN A 77 3.47 2.64 8.78
N PRO A 78 3.14 3.82 9.41
CA PRO A 78 2.67 3.88 10.79
C PRO A 78 1.37 3.10 11.08
N VAL A 79 0.54 2.80 10.08
CA VAL A 79 -0.67 2.00 10.27
C VAL A 79 -0.36 0.62 10.85
N LEU A 80 0.85 0.11 10.63
CA LEU A 80 1.32 -1.17 11.16
C LEU A 80 1.48 -1.20 12.68
N ASP A 81 1.48 -0.06 13.35
CA ASP A 81 1.48 -0.01 14.82
C ASP A 81 0.15 -0.54 15.39
N GLN A 82 -0.90 -0.49 14.58
CA GLN A 82 -2.24 -0.96 14.96
C GLN A 82 -2.69 -2.18 14.15
N TYR A 83 -2.37 -2.23 12.85
CA TYR A 83 -2.88 -3.26 11.94
C TYR A 83 -1.80 -3.77 10.98
N ASP A 84 -1.44 -5.04 11.06
CA ASP A 84 -0.72 -5.76 9.99
C ASP A 84 -1.71 -6.66 9.26
N PHE A 85 -2.37 -6.13 8.23
CA PHE A 85 -3.41 -6.84 7.50
C PHE A 85 -2.90 -8.07 6.75
N PHE A 86 -1.65 -8.05 6.28
CA PHE A 86 -1.08 -9.19 5.56
C PHE A 86 -0.81 -10.37 6.50
N ARG A 87 -0.29 -10.10 7.69
CA ARG A 87 -0.05 -11.13 8.72
C ARG A 87 -1.36 -11.63 9.32
N ASP A 88 -2.28 -10.72 9.61
CA ASP A 88 -3.44 -10.98 10.46
C ASP A 88 -4.76 -11.13 9.67
N TRP A 89 -4.68 -11.28 8.33
CA TRP A 89 -5.85 -11.32 7.44
C TRP A 89 -6.96 -12.26 7.91
N SER A 90 -6.60 -13.48 8.28
CA SER A 90 -7.56 -14.50 8.72
C SER A 90 -8.32 -14.14 10.00
N LYS A 91 -7.84 -13.16 10.78
CA LYS A 91 -8.56 -12.64 11.96
C LYS A 91 -9.73 -11.75 11.57
N TYR A 92 -9.66 -11.10 10.40
CA TYR A 92 -10.65 -10.15 9.94
C TYR A 92 -11.67 -10.77 8.98
N ASN A 93 -11.21 -11.64 8.09
CA ASN A 93 -12.07 -12.35 7.15
C ASN A 93 -11.38 -13.64 6.66
N LYS A 94 -12.12 -14.76 6.64
CA LYS A 94 -11.62 -16.06 6.20
C LYS A 94 -12.10 -16.43 4.79
N ASP A 95 -13.12 -15.77 4.30
CA ASP A 95 -13.82 -16.14 3.05
C ASP A 95 -13.29 -15.35 1.86
N LEU A 96 -12.79 -14.13 2.09
CA LEU A 96 -12.19 -13.29 1.07
C LEU A 96 -10.72 -13.69 0.83
N ARG A 97 -10.38 -13.95 -0.42
CA ARG A 97 -8.98 -14.17 -0.83
C ARG A 97 -8.21 -12.86 -0.77
N LEU A 98 -7.06 -12.88 -0.10
CA LEU A 98 -6.13 -11.75 -0.10
C LEU A 98 -5.15 -11.88 -1.27
N LYS A 99 -4.95 -10.78 -2.02
CA LYS A 99 -3.87 -10.59 -2.98
C LYS A 99 -3.10 -9.32 -2.65
N ALA A 100 -1.79 -9.36 -2.76
CA ALA A 100 -0.96 -8.15 -2.66
C ALA A 100 -1.04 -7.36 -3.97
N TRP A 101 -1.27 -6.06 -3.85
CA TRP A 101 -1.14 -5.09 -4.93
C TRP A 101 0.06 -4.20 -4.62
N THR A 102 1.12 -4.29 -5.44
CA THR A 102 2.40 -3.66 -5.15
C THR A 102 2.73 -2.60 -6.19
N VAL A 103 3.08 -1.40 -5.75
CA VAL A 103 3.71 -0.37 -6.57
C VAL A 103 5.23 -0.57 -6.45
N CYS A 104 5.88 -0.97 -7.54
CA CYS A 104 7.26 -1.42 -7.51
C CYS A 104 8.28 -0.27 -7.63
N THR A 105 8.05 0.69 -8.53
CA THR A 105 9.09 1.66 -8.91
C THR A 105 8.82 3.09 -8.48
N HIS A 106 7.57 3.45 -8.21
CA HIS A 106 7.22 4.81 -7.78
C HIS A 106 7.48 4.99 -6.28
N ASN A 107 8.58 5.66 -5.94
CA ASN A 107 8.98 5.87 -4.56
C ASN A 107 9.88 7.11 -4.42
N SER A 108 9.26 8.28 -4.22
CA SER A 108 10.00 9.55 -4.13
C SER A 108 10.99 9.60 -2.96
N PRO A 109 10.67 9.13 -1.74
CA PRO A 109 11.62 9.13 -0.65
C PRO A 109 12.88 8.31 -0.92
N GLN A 110 12.74 7.15 -1.58
CA GLN A 110 13.88 6.33 -1.97
C GLN A 110 14.69 6.97 -3.10
N GLY A 111 14.02 7.59 -4.08
CA GLY A 111 14.68 8.28 -5.17
C GLY A 111 15.46 9.54 -4.73
N LEU A 112 14.98 10.25 -3.71
CA LEU A 112 15.71 11.37 -3.09
C LEU A 112 16.93 10.90 -2.29
N GLU A 113 16.82 9.75 -1.63
CA GLU A 113 17.89 9.14 -0.83
C GLU A 113 18.96 8.46 -1.73
N HIS A 114 18.51 7.92 -2.88
CA HIS A 114 19.32 7.15 -3.83
C HIS A 114 19.13 7.62 -5.28
N PRO A 115 19.52 8.87 -5.62
CA PRO A 115 19.31 9.42 -6.96
C PRO A 115 20.08 8.65 -8.06
N GLU A 116 21.13 7.91 -7.70
CA GLU A 116 21.88 7.02 -8.59
C GLU A 116 21.04 5.84 -9.11
N LEU A 117 19.98 5.46 -8.39
CA LEU A 117 19.06 4.36 -8.73
C LEU A 117 17.82 4.83 -9.51
N CYS A 118 17.71 6.13 -9.77
CA CYS A 118 16.57 6.66 -10.49
C CYS A 118 16.72 6.48 -12.01
N VAL A 119 15.56 6.33 -12.67
CA VAL A 119 15.46 6.50 -14.12
C VAL A 119 15.95 7.90 -14.49
N ARG A 120 16.68 8.03 -15.60
CA ARG A 120 17.19 9.32 -16.08
C ARG A 120 16.50 9.72 -17.39
N ASN A 121 16.30 11.02 -17.56
CA ASN A 121 15.83 11.59 -18.83
C ASN A 121 16.98 11.65 -19.88
N ALA A 122 16.66 12.11 -21.09
CA ALA A 122 17.63 12.22 -22.18
C ALA A 122 18.78 13.21 -21.91
N PHE A 123 18.64 14.08 -20.91
CA PHE A 123 19.66 15.05 -20.49
C PHE A 123 20.51 14.55 -19.32
N GLY A 124 20.19 13.36 -18.78
CA GLY A 124 20.91 12.76 -17.66
C GLY A 124 20.33 13.11 -16.28
N ASP A 125 19.28 13.90 -16.20
CA ASP A 125 18.65 14.26 -14.92
C ASP A 125 17.86 13.10 -14.33
N PRO A 126 17.97 12.82 -13.01
CA PRO A 126 17.23 11.73 -12.38
C PRO A 126 15.75 12.08 -12.19
N TYR A 127 14.86 11.14 -12.50
CA TYR A 127 13.46 11.17 -12.07
C TYR A 127 13.36 10.58 -10.68
N ILE A 128 13.44 11.44 -9.66
CA ILE A 128 13.49 11.04 -8.24
C ILE A 128 12.29 10.21 -7.75
N TYR A 129 11.17 10.26 -8.45
CA TYR A 129 9.97 9.48 -8.11
C TYR A 129 9.91 8.11 -8.81
N ASN A 130 10.83 7.82 -9.74
CA ASN A 130 10.88 6.55 -10.47
C ASN A 130 12.24 5.87 -10.31
N LEU A 131 12.25 4.78 -9.55
CA LEU A 131 13.42 3.92 -9.44
C LEU A 131 13.55 3.05 -10.71
N CYS A 132 14.78 2.80 -11.12
CA CYS A 132 15.10 1.82 -12.16
C CYS A 132 15.07 0.41 -11.52
N PRO A 133 14.29 -0.55 -12.07
CA PRO A 133 14.26 -1.93 -11.58
C PRO A 133 15.55 -2.70 -11.85
#